data_3b66de01930e96c95c1ceb710ae228af
#
_entry.id   3b66de01930e96c95c1ceb710ae228af
#
_cell.length_a   1.000
_cell.length_b   1.000
_cell.length_c   1.000
_cell.angle_alpha   90.00
_cell.angle_beta   90.00
_cell.angle_gamma   90.00
#
_symmetry.space_group_name_H-M   'P 1'
#
loop_
_entity.id
_entity.type
_entity.pdbx_description
1 polymer ?
#
loop_
_entity_poly.entity_id
_entity_poly.type
_entity_poly.pdbx_seq_one_letter_code
_entity_poly.pdbx_strand_id
1 'polypeptide(L)'
;LDAGALARLCDGDSAVEVALYREAHEGVARREGAELRFAPGAGGFRTSGDTSVLDHPDGLRRAWAALQCPNAGELVLSAAPGWEFADLGGGHHLGGGSHGSLAAGDSEVPLLVAGVDELPERVVGIAPLILRHFGVEVPKYAVDRAA
;
A
#
# COMPACT_ATOMS: atom_id res chain seq x y z
N LEU A 1 -23.23 8.77 -2.83
CA LEU A 1 -22.02 9.40 -2.29
C LEU A 1 -20.88 9.08 -3.24
N ASP A 2 -20.08 10.07 -3.57
CA ASP A 2 -18.82 9.84 -4.29
C ASP A 2 -17.72 9.30 -3.34
N ALA A 3 -16.63 8.80 -3.92
CA ALA A 3 -15.54 8.20 -3.15
C ALA A 3 -14.91 9.17 -2.15
N GLY A 4 -14.80 10.46 -2.51
CA GLY A 4 -14.28 11.49 -1.61
C GLY A 4 -15.20 11.76 -0.41
N ALA A 5 -16.51 11.74 -0.60
CA ALA A 5 -17.46 11.88 0.50
C ALA A 5 -17.42 10.67 1.43
N LEU A 6 -17.32 9.46 0.87
CA LEU A 6 -17.16 8.24 1.65
C LEU A 6 -15.84 8.23 2.41
N ALA A 7 -14.73 8.63 1.77
CA ALA A 7 -13.43 8.72 2.42
C ALA A 7 -13.45 9.67 3.64
N ARG A 8 -14.13 10.81 3.53
CA ARG A 8 -14.30 11.74 4.68
C ARG A 8 -15.11 11.13 5.83
N LEU A 9 -16.11 10.30 5.52
CA LEU A 9 -16.87 9.61 6.56
C LEU A 9 -16.02 8.55 7.27
N CYS A 10 -15.26 7.75 6.48
CA CYS A 10 -14.39 6.72 7.01
C CYS A 10 -13.21 7.29 7.80
N ASP A 11 -12.68 8.45 7.40
CA ASP A 11 -11.58 9.14 8.08
C ASP A 11 -11.90 9.53 9.53
N GLY A 12 -13.18 9.63 9.88
CA GLY A 12 -13.64 9.85 11.26
C GLY A 12 -13.80 8.59 12.11
N ASP A 13 -13.60 7.40 11.55
CA ASP A 13 -13.75 6.12 12.26
C ASP A 13 -12.40 5.66 12.82
N SER A 14 -12.35 5.35 14.11
CA SER A 14 -11.13 4.92 14.80
C SER A 14 -10.54 3.60 14.28
N ALA A 15 -11.32 2.79 13.57
CA ALA A 15 -10.86 1.56 12.94
C ALA A 15 -10.13 1.82 11.62
N VAL A 16 -10.25 3.01 11.05
CA VAL A 16 -9.63 3.39 9.77
C VAL A 16 -8.42 4.27 10.03
N GLU A 17 -7.25 3.81 9.63
CA GLU A 17 -6.03 4.62 9.68
C GLU A 17 -5.93 5.52 8.46
N VAL A 18 -6.12 4.94 7.27
CA VAL A 18 -6.03 5.69 5.99
C VAL A 18 -7.18 5.29 5.08
N ALA A 19 -7.85 6.28 4.52
CA ALA A 19 -8.82 6.12 3.44
C ALA A 19 -8.21 6.62 2.12
N LEU A 20 -8.20 5.75 1.10
CA LEU A 20 -7.58 5.99 -0.20
C LEU A 20 -8.63 5.95 -1.30
N TYR A 21 -8.57 6.88 -2.24
CA TYR A 21 -9.41 6.86 -3.45
C TYR A 21 -8.69 7.53 -4.62
N ARG A 22 -9.27 7.39 -5.81
CA ARG A 22 -8.76 8.08 -7.01
C ARG A 22 -9.64 9.27 -7.36
N GLU A 23 -9.01 10.37 -7.70
CA GLU A 23 -9.67 11.53 -8.28
C GLU A 23 -8.90 11.97 -9.54
N ALA A 24 -9.56 11.89 -10.68
CA ALA A 24 -8.92 12.11 -11.99
C ALA A 24 -7.67 11.22 -12.18
N HIS A 25 -6.49 11.81 -12.19
CA HIS A 25 -5.21 11.14 -12.40
C HIS A 25 -4.34 11.06 -11.12
N GLU A 26 -4.92 11.38 -9.98
CA GLU A 26 -4.23 11.41 -8.69
C GLU A 26 -4.81 10.36 -7.74
N GLY A 27 -3.95 9.84 -6.87
CA GLY A 27 -4.38 9.20 -5.64
C GLY A 27 -4.63 10.28 -4.59
N VAL A 28 -5.64 10.06 -3.78
CA VAL A 28 -5.95 10.88 -2.61
C VAL A 28 -5.95 10.00 -1.39
N ALA A 29 -5.22 10.39 -0.36
CA ALA A 29 -5.18 9.74 0.94
C ALA A 29 -5.72 10.69 2.00
N ARG A 30 -6.48 10.14 2.95
CA ARG A 30 -6.98 10.88 4.11
C ARG A 30 -6.67 10.14 5.40
N ARG A 31 -6.27 10.90 6.42
CA ARG A 31 -5.99 10.41 7.77
C ARG A 31 -6.22 11.53 8.78
N GLU A 32 -7.05 11.29 9.78
CA GLU A 32 -7.28 12.22 10.90
C GLU A 32 -7.64 13.66 10.45
N GLY A 33 -8.43 13.78 9.39
CA GLY A 33 -8.84 15.05 8.80
C GLY A 33 -7.84 15.67 7.83
N ALA A 34 -6.60 15.20 7.78
CA ALA A 34 -5.60 15.64 6.81
C ALA A 34 -5.79 14.98 5.44
N GLU A 35 -5.28 15.61 4.39
CA GLU A 35 -5.35 15.11 3.02
C GLU A 35 -4.00 15.21 2.32
N LEU A 36 -3.66 14.17 1.59
CA LEU A 36 -2.51 14.12 0.71
C LEU A 36 -2.97 13.71 -0.69
N ARG A 37 -2.58 14.47 -1.70
CA ARG A 37 -2.73 14.13 -3.12
C ARG A 37 -1.39 13.71 -3.68
N PHE A 38 -1.37 12.68 -4.51
CA PHE A 38 -0.13 12.14 -5.05
C PHE A 38 -0.33 11.51 -6.43
N ALA A 39 0.70 11.62 -7.27
CA ALA A 39 0.76 10.97 -8.57
C ALA A 39 2.21 10.70 -8.95
N PRO A 40 2.49 9.69 -9.80
CA PRO A 40 3.82 9.48 -10.35
C PRO A 40 4.35 10.73 -11.05
N GLY A 41 5.66 10.97 -10.90
CA GLY A 41 6.36 12.10 -11.50
C GLY A 41 7.81 11.73 -11.85
N ALA A 42 8.53 12.64 -12.43
CA ALA A 42 9.95 12.43 -12.76
C ALA A 42 10.76 12.22 -11.48
N GLY A 43 11.29 11.01 -11.28
CA GLY A 43 12.12 10.67 -10.12
C GLY A 43 11.36 10.29 -8.86
N GLY A 44 10.06 9.96 -8.94
CA GLY A 44 9.26 9.51 -7.81
C GLY A 44 7.80 9.97 -7.85
N PHE A 45 7.29 10.49 -6.75
CA PHE A 45 5.93 11.00 -6.66
C PHE A 45 5.90 12.52 -6.52
N ARG A 46 4.98 13.16 -7.24
CA ARG A 46 4.55 14.53 -6.95
C ARG A 46 3.49 14.45 -5.87
N THR A 47 3.60 15.30 -4.88
CA THR A 47 2.68 15.35 -3.74
C THR A 47 2.15 16.76 -3.52
N SER A 48 0.95 16.88 -2.98
CA SER A 48 0.33 18.13 -2.53
C SER A 48 -0.52 17.85 -1.31
N GLY A 49 -0.42 18.67 -0.27
CA GLY A 49 -1.06 18.49 1.01
C GLY A 49 -0.12 17.95 2.09
N ASP A 50 -0.65 17.23 3.06
CA ASP A 50 0.09 16.75 4.22
C ASP A 50 0.71 15.37 3.96
N THR A 51 2.04 15.34 3.83
CA THR A 51 2.78 14.09 3.55
C THR A 51 2.77 13.10 4.72
N SER A 52 2.47 13.54 5.94
CA SER A 52 2.37 12.65 7.10
C SER A 52 1.20 11.66 7.00
N VAL A 53 0.22 11.93 6.14
CA VAL A 53 -0.90 11.02 5.87
C VAL A 53 -0.44 9.64 5.39
N LEU A 54 0.65 9.58 4.62
CA LEU A 54 1.24 8.33 4.11
C LEU A 54 2.69 8.13 4.63
N ASP A 55 2.93 8.51 5.88
CA ASP A 55 4.19 8.25 6.60
C ASP A 55 4.27 6.76 7.03
N HIS A 56 4.23 5.89 6.03
CA HIS A 56 4.28 4.43 6.18
C HIS A 56 5.43 3.88 5.33
N PRO A 57 5.96 2.69 5.65
CA PRO A 57 6.96 2.04 4.82
C PRO A 57 6.51 1.94 3.36
N ASP A 58 7.21 2.64 2.45
CA ASP A 58 6.91 2.71 1.03
C ASP A 58 5.44 3.15 0.72
N GLY A 59 4.89 4.01 1.58
CA GLY A 59 3.46 4.34 1.62
C GLY A 59 2.90 4.84 0.29
N LEU A 60 3.57 5.79 -0.37
CA LEU A 60 3.12 6.34 -1.66
C LEU A 60 3.04 5.28 -2.77
N ARG A 61 4.07 4.42 -2.88
CA ARG A 61 4.09 3.37 -3.90
C ARG A 61 3.05 2.30 -3.63
N ARG A 62 2.89 1.89 -2.37
CA ARG A 62 1.91 0.88 -1.97
C ARG A 62 0.49 1.39 -2.17
N ALA A 63 0.20 2.62 -1.75
CA ALA A 63 -1.10 3.26 -1.97
C ALA A 63 -1.40 3.42 -3.46
N TRP A 64 -0.42 3.87 -4.25
CA TRP A 64 -0.58 3.99 -5.69
C TRP A 64 -0.86 2.64 -6.35
N ALA A 65 -0.07 1.61 -6.02
CA ALA A 65 -0.26 0.26 -6.58
C ALA A 65 -1.63 -0.33 -6.22
N ALA A 66 -2.10 -0.13 -4.99
CA ALA A 66 -3.43 -0.56 -4.58
C ALA A 66 -4.52 0.12 -5.40
N LEU A 67 -4.42 1.44 -5.59
CA LEU A 67 -5.38 2.22 -6.39
C LEU A 67 -5.35 1.91 -7.90
N GLN A 68 -4.25 1.34 -8.42
CA GLN A 68 -4.15 0.93 -9.82
C GLN A 68 -4.62 -0.51 -10.06
N CYS A 69 -4.89 -1.28 -9.03
CA CYS A 69 -5.37 -2.65 -9.15
C CYS A 69 -6.73 -2.65 -9.87
N PRO A 70 -6.91 -3.41 -10.97
CA PRO A 70 -8.17 -3.45 -11.70
C PRO A 70 -9.38 -3.93 -10.87
N ASN A 71 -9.10 -4.65 -9.79
CA ASN A 71 -10.10 -5.19 -8.88
C ASN A 71 -10.25 -4.35 -7.60
N ALA A 72 -9.55 -3.22 -7.48
CA ALA A 72 -9.74 -2.33 -6.34
C ALA A 72 -11.13 -1.67 -6.39
N GLY A 73 -11.72 -1.49 -5.23
CA GLY A 73 -12.90 -0.66 -5.09
C GLY A 73 -12.60 0.82 -5.35
N GLU A 74 -13.64 1.62 -5.47
CA GLU A 74 -13.51 3.09 -5.58
C GLU A 74 -12.91 3.73 -4.32
N LEU A 75 -13.05 3.04 -3.18
CA LEU A 75 -12.47 3.38 -1.89
C LEU A 75 -11.68 2.17 -1.37
N VAL A 76 -10.45 2.41 -0.93
CA VAL A 76 -9.59 1.43 -0.27
C VAL A 76 -9.27 1.92 1.12
N LEU A 77 -9.47 1.08 2.12
CA LEU A 77 -9.24 1.42 3.52
C LEU A 77 -8.05 0.62 4.06
N SER A 78 -7.20 1.29 4.83
CA SER A 78 -6.20 0.67 5.68
C SER A 78 -6.71 0.69 7.12
N ALA A 79 -6.75 -0.47 7.76
CA ALA A 79 -7.15 -0.56 9.16
C ALA A 79 -6.10 0.08 10.08
N ALA A 80 -6.57 0.69 11.15
CA ALA A 80 -5.71 1.17 12.23
C ALA A 80 -5.10 -0.03 13.00
N PRO A 81 -3.90 0.13 13.60
CA PRO A 81 -3.30 -0.92 14.39
C PRO A 81 -4.24 -1.48 15.45
N GLY A 82 -4.36 -2.80 15.51
CA GLY A 82 -5.26 -3.51 16.42
C GLY A 82 -6.70 -3.68 15.93
N TRP A 83 -6.99 -3.21 14.71
CA TRP A 83 -8.30 -3.38 14.07
C TRP A 83 -8.22 -4.29 12.84
N GLU A 84 -9.32 -4.98 12.58
CA GLU A 84 -9.52 -5.81 11.41
C GLU A 84 -10.92 -5.54 10.84
N PHE A 85 -11.03 -5.35 9.53
CA PHE A 85 -12.32 -5.28 8.87
C PHE A 85 -12.88 -6.69 8.69
N ALA A 86 -14.13 -6.90 9.10
CA ALA A 86 -14.81 -8.15 8.82
C ALA A 86 -14.97 -8.34 7.30
N ASP A 87 -14.69 -9.54 6.82
CA ASP A 87 -14.98 -9.88 5.44
C ASP A 87 -16.50 -10.06 5.22
N LEU A 88 -16.93 -10.11 3.96
CA LEU A 88 -18.34 -10.33 3.60
C LEU A 88 -18.85 -11.72 4.04
N GLY A 89 -17.97 -12.65 4.34
CA GLY A 89 -18.28 -13.97 4.88
C GLY A 89 -18.53 -13.97 6.40
N GLY A 90 -18.30 -12.83 7.08
CA GLY A 90 -18.48 -12.71 8.53
C GLY A 90 -17.44 -13.47 9.36
N GLY A 91 -16.32 -13.86 8.74
CA GLY A 91 -15.19 -14.48 9.44
C GLY A 91 -14.41 -13.45 10.25
N HIS A 92 -13.96 -13.86 11.43
CA HIS A 92 -13.04 -13.08 12.26
C HIS A 92 -11.83 -13.94 12.61
N HIS A 93 -10.65 -13.36 12.60
CA HIS A 93 -9.42 -14.04 13.02
C HIS A 93 -9.17 -13.91 14.53
N LEU A 94 -10.16 -14.31 15.34
CA LEU A 94 -10.06 -14.23 16.80
C LEU A 94 -8.83 -15.00 17.29
N GLY A 95 -7.87 -14.27 17.89
CA GLY A 95 -6.63 -14.84 18.40
C GLY A 95 -5.61 -15.21 17.32
N GLY A 96 -5.87 -14.91 16.07
CA GLY A 96 -4.95 -15.01 14.93
C GLY A 96 -4.27 -13.69 14.62
N GLY A 97 -3.39 -13.70 13.64
CA GLY A 97 -2.81 -12.49 13.01
C GLY A 97 -3.64 -12.07 11.81
N SER A 98 -3.83 -10.78 11.64
CA SER A 98 -4.32 -10.17 10.41
C SER A 98 -3.16 -9.44 9.72
N HIS A 99 -3.34 -9.08 8.47
CA HIS A 99 -2.34 -8.40 7.66
C HIS A 99 -3.01 -7.56 6.57
N GLY A 100 -2.20 -6.70 5.92
CA GLY A 100 -2.65 -5.93 4.76
C GLY A 100 -2.84 -4.45 5.04
N SER A 101 -2.65 -4.00 6.27
CA SER A 101 -2.62 -2.56 6.57
C SER A 101 -1.34 -1.89 6.04
N LEU A 102 -1.31 -0.56 6.04
CA LEU A 102 -0.10 0.19 5.68
C LEU A 102 0.91 0.26 6.83
N ALA A 103 0.52 -0.10 8.06
CA ALA A 103 1.37 -0.01 9.24
C ALA A 103 2.68 -0.79 9.09
N ALA A 104 3.75 -0.30 9.73
CA ALA A 104 5.09 -0.94 9.67
C ALA A 104 5.05 -2.40 10.13
N GLY A 105 4.30 -2.70 11.19
CA GLY A 105 4.16 -4.07 11.71
C GLY A 105 3.57 -5.07 10.72
N ASP A 106 2.74 -4.60 9.77
CA ASP A 106 2.15 -5.42 8.71
C ASP A 106 2.97 -5.42 7.42
N SER A 107 3.96 -4.55 7.33
CA SER A 107 4.67 -4.21 6.09
C SER A 107 6.11 -4.64 6.07
N GLU A 108 6.78 -4.56 7.20
CA GLU A 108 8.20 -4.87 7.34
C GLU A 108 8.38 -6.32 7.75
N VAL A 109 9.13 -7.05 6.93
CA VAL A 109 9.45 -8.46 7.18
C VAL A 109 10.95 -8.68 7.13
N PRO A 110 11.51 -9.57 7.97
CA PRO A 110 12.93 -9.89 7.90
C PRO A 110 13.23 -10.62 6.59
N LEU A 111 14.34 -10.25 5.94
CA LEU A 111 14.89 -10.96 4.79
C LEU A 111 16.29 -11.46 5.14
N LEU A 112 16.43 -12.77 5.23
CA LEU A 112 17.71 -13.45 5.46
C LEU A 112 18.10 -14.20 4.19
N VAL A 113 19.24 -13.85 3.60
CA VAL A 113 19.72 -14.45 2.36
C VAL A 113 21.22 -14.75 2.50
N ALA A 114 21.66 -15.84 1.85
CA ALA A 114 23.07 -16.21 1.74
C ALA A 114 23.45 -16.37 0.28
N GLY A 115 24.70 -15.96 -0.06
CA GLY A 115 25.25 -16.17 -1.40
C GLY A 115 24.75 -15.18 -2.46
N VAL A 116 24.25 -14.02 -2.06
CA VAL A 116 23.95 -12.90 -2.96
C VAL A 116 24.54 -11.61 -2.41
N ASP A 117 24.98 -10.72 -3.30
CA ASP A 117 25.67 -9.49 -2.93
C ASP A 117 24.73 -8.30 -2.72
N GLU A 118 23.56 -8.31 -3.34
CA GLU A 118 22.57 -7.22 -3.27
C GLU A 118 21.21 -7.76 -2.84
N LEU A 119 20.59 -7.10 -1.87
CA LEU A 119 19.26 -7.43 -1.37
C LEU A 119 18.23 -6.43 -1.89
N PRO A 120 17.01 -6.89 -2.26
CA PRO A 120 15.95 -5.99 -2.62
C PRO A 120 15.41 -5.31 -1.36
N GLU A 121 15.12 -4.03 -1.46
CA GLU A 121 14.46 -3.27 -0.39
C GLU A 121 12.97 -3.62 -0.26
N ARG A 122 12.38 -4.23 -1.28
CA ARG A 122 10.95 -4.51 -1.37
C ARG A 122 10.70 -5.97 -1.72
N VAL A 123 9.61 -6.53 -1.19
CA VAL A 123 9.15 -7.91 -1.49
C VAL A 123 9.03 -8.18 -2.99
N VAL A 124 8.59 -7.21 -3.77
CA VAL A 124 8.49 -7.35 -5.24
C VAL A 124 9.82 -7.60 -5.94
N GLY A 125 10.93 -7.26 -5.30
CA GLY A 125 12.29 -7.52 -5.81
C GLY A 125 12.79 -8.95 -5.56
N ILE A 126 12.11 -9.75 -4.73
CA ILE A 126 12.58 -11.11 -4.38
C ILE A 126 12.51 -12.05 -5.58
N ALA A 127 11.42 -12.05 -6.34
CA ALA A 127 11.30 -12.90 -7.52
C ALA A 127 12.36 -12.58 -8.59
N PRO A 128 12.61 -11.32 -8.96
CA PRO A 128 13.73 -10.94 -9.81
C PRO A 128 15.10 -11.38 -9.28
N LEU A 129 15.33 -11.27 -7.97
CA LEU A 129 16.57 -11.71 -7.34
C LEU A 129 16.79 -13.21 -7.55
N ILE A 130 15.78 -14.04 -7.25
CA ILE A 130 15.84 -15.49 -7.42
C ILE A 130 16.09 -15.85 -8.88
N LEU A 131 15.34 -15.27 -9.81
CA LEU A 131 15.49 -15.55 -11.24
C LEU A 131 16.92 -15.24 -11.73
N ARG A 132 17.47 -14.08 -11.37
CA ARG A 132 18.84 -13.71 -11.72
C ARG A 132 19.87 -14.66 -11.12
N HIS A 133 19.69 -15.08 -9.88
CA HIS A 133 20.58 -16.01 -9.20
C HIS A 133 20.69 -17.35 -9.98
N PHE A 134 19.59 -17.82 -10.54
CA PHE A 134 19.58 -19.05 -11.35
C PHE A 134 19.82 -18.81 -12.84
N GLY A 135 20.21 -17.62 -13.26
CA GLY A 135 20.49 -17.31 -14.67
C GLY A 135 19.22 -17.31 -15.54
N VAL A 136 18.04 -17.16 -14.95
CA VAL A 136 16.77 -17.10 -15.68
C VAL A 136 16.44 -15.65 -16.01
N GLU A 137 15.99 -15.40 -17.25
CA GLU A 137 15.56 -14.07 -17.68
C GLU A 137 14.38 -13.58 -16.82
N VAL A 138 14.49 -12.36 -16.33
CA VAL A 138 13.41 -11.73 -15.53
C VAL A 138 12.32 -11.24 -16.47
N PRO A 139 11.09 -11.78 -16.39
CA PRO A 139 9.98 -11.31 -17.20
C PRO A 139 9.64 -9.85 -16.92
N LYS A 140 9.20 -9.11 -17.93
CA LYS A 140 8.85 -7.68 -17.80
C LYS A 140 7.81 -7.38 -16.72
N TYR A 141 6.90 -8.31 -16.45
CA TYR A 141 5.88 -8.15 -15.39
C TYR A 141 6.43 -8.34 -13.97
N ALA A 142 7.59 -9.02 -13.84
CA ALA A 142 8.24 -9.25 -12.55
C ALA A 142 9.25 -8.16 -12.18
N VAL A 143 9.48 -7.19 -13.07
CA VAL A 143 10.31 -6.02 -12.76
C VAL A 143 9.49 -5.05 -11.93
N ASP A 144 10.05 -4.62 -10.80
CA ASP A 144 9.45 -3.55 -10.01
C ASP A 144 9.32 -2.30 -10.89
N ARG A 145 8.11 -1.98 -11.25
CA ARG A 145 7.80 -0.73 -11.94
C ARG A 145 7.71 0.34 -10.86
N ALA A 146 8.88 0.79 -10.41
CA ALA A 146 8.91 2.03 -9.65
C ALA A 146 8.15 3.09 -10.44
N ALA A 147 7.23 3.77 -9.79
CA ALA A 147 6.49 4.86 -10.40
C ALA A 147 7.43 5.97 -10.84
#